data_7eb301480ce5ba408099b97f3c9ca035
#
_entry.id   7eb301480ce5ba408099b97f3c9ca035
#
_cell.length_a   1.000
_cell.length_b   1.000
_cell.length_c   1.000
_cell.angle_alpha   90.00
_cell.angle_beta   90.00
_cell.angle_gamma   90.00
#
_symmetry.space_group_name_H-M   'P 1'
#
loop_
_entity.id
_entity.type
_entity.pdbx_description
1 polymer ?
#
loop_
_entity_poly.entity_id
_entity_poly.type
_entity_poly.pdbx_seq_one_letter_code
_entity_poly.pdbx_strand_id
1 'polypeptide(L)'
;MVELDCKALDVVRHIIRRNSEKGLLPNFTHGLVDFEHLYNTVGVIGIYETMKSFGYVTEDTWGNSFYTPEADAFGKKIFEVIHRTKDQFALDKDYKINCEQIPGESCAAKLQAADELLYPETVIRDLPLYGNQFIPLGIKTTLKERVRIASLFDSYCNGGSIAHINIEAPFLNFEQAWDMVNYIADQGLTYFAFNTKIQACKKNHAFFGTTCPVCGGPVETEYTRIVGFYTPIKTWSKSRKAEYAMREWEDINESKGDN
;
A
#
# COMPACT_ATOMS: atom_id res chain seq x y z
N MET A 1 11.98 -18.64 2.84
CA MET A 1 11.95 -17.19 3.11
C MET A 1 11.07 -16.88 4.32
N VAL A 2 9.76 -17.16 4.31
CA VAL A 2 8.83 -16.82 5.42
C VAL A 2 9.32 -17.35 6.79
N GLU A 3 9.85 -18.57 6.87
CA GLU A 3 10.41 -19.11 8.11
C GLU A 3 11.64 -18.32 8.59
N LEU A 4 12.50 -17.87 7.66
CA LEU A 4 13.65 -17.03 8.00
C LEU A 4 13.22 -15.66 8.53
N ASP A 5 12.18 -15.09 7.92
CA ASP A 5 11.57 -13.84 8.36
C ASP A 5 10.99 -13.98 9.78
N CYS A 6 10.23 -15.05 10.04
CA CYS A 6 9.73 -15.35 11.38
C CYS A 6 10.86 -15.50 12.43
N LYS A 7 11.99 -16.15 12.08
CA LYS A 7 13.16 -16.25 12.95
C LYS A 7 13.80 -14.88 13.23
N ALA A 8 13.88 -14.02 12.22
CA ALA A 8 14.38 -12.65 12.40
C ALA A 8 13.48 -11.82 13.31
N LEU A 9 12.16 -11.92 13.13
CA LEU A 9 11.17 -11.27 13.99
C LEU A 9 11.24 -11.75 15.44
N ASP A 10 11.47 -13.06 15.67
CA ASP A 10 11.66 -13.62 17.00
C ASP A 10 12.90 -13.01 17.70
N VAL A 11 14.01 -12.85 16.99
CA VAL A 11 15.21 -12.17 17.51
C VAL A 11 14.91 -10.71 17.85
N VAL A 12 14.20 -9.99 16.99
CA VAL A 12 13.79 -8.59 17.24
C VAL A 12 12.94 -8.51 18.52
N ARG A 13 11.98 -9.42 18.70
CA ARG A 13 11.15 -9.49 19.89
C ARG A 13 11.98 -9.71 21.17
N HIS A 14 12.97 -10.60 21.14
CA HIS A 14 13.90 -10.82 22.24
C HIS A 14 14.69 -9.53 22.59
N ILE A 15 15.13 -8.78 21.59
CA ILE A 15 15.82 -7.50 21.79
C ILE A 15 14.90 -6.49 22.46
N ILE A 16 13.64 -6.37 22.01
CA ILE A 16 12.64 -5.47 22.58
C ILE A 16 12.38 -5.85 24.04
N ARG A 17 12.16 -7.14 24.36
CA ARG A 17 11.94 -7.63 25.72
C ARG A 17 13.11 -7.26 26.63
N ARG A 18 14.33 -7.59 26.24
CA ARG A 18 15.56 -7.24 26.96
C ARG A 18 15.69 -5.73 27.22
N ASN A 19 15.36 -4.90 26.23
CA ASN A 19 15.46 -3.45 26.38
C ASN A 19 14.34 -2.89 27.26
N SER A 20 13.16 -3.49 27.24
CA SER A 20 12.06 -3.16 28.14
C SER A 20 12.42 -3.46 29.61
N GLU A 21 12.97 -4.64 29.87
CA GLU A 21 13.42 -5.07 31.20
C GLU A 21 14.51 -4.14 31.78
N LYS A 22 15.30 -3.52 30.91
CA LYS A 22 16.32 -2.52 31.28
C LYS A 22 15.77 -1.09 31.42
N GLY A 23 14.46 -0.88 31.26
CA GLY A 23 13.82 0.43 31.31
C GLY A 23 14.15 1.35 30.13
N LEU A 24 14.70 0.80 29.02
CA LEU A 24 15.08 1.59 27.83
C LEU A 24 13.91 1.92 26.90
N LEU A 25 12.73 1.34 27.17
CA LEU A 25 11.52 1.53 26.37
C LEU A 25 10.40 2.12 27.23
N PRO A 26 10.28 3.45 27.31
CA PRO A 26 9.33 4.14 28.22
C PRO A 26 7.88 3.66 28.07
N ASN A 27 7.42 3.41 26.85
CA ASN A 27 6.04 2.96 26.60
C ASN A 27 5.72 1.63 27.31
N PHE A 28 6.65 0.70 27.37
CA PHE A 28 6.52 -0.55 28.14
C PHE A 28 6.64 -0.30 29.63
N THR A 29 7.63 0.51 30.05
CA THR A 29 7.86 0.82 31.46
C THR A 29 6.68 1.52 32.12
N HIS A 30 5.97 2.36 31.35
CA HIS A 30 4.77 3.07 31.81
C HIS A 30 3.47 2.28 31.59
N GLY A 31 3.53 1.05 31.08
CA GLY A 31 2.36 0.20 30.87
C GLY A 31 1.44 0.67 29.73
N LEU A 32 1.96 1.47 28.78
CA LEU A 32 1.20 1.91 27.60
C LEU A 32 1.17 0.85 26.50
N VAL A 33 2.15 -0.04 26.49
CA VAL A 33 2.27 -1.18 25.58
C VAL A 33 2.69 -2.39 26.39
N ASP A 34 2.15 -3.55 26.08
CA ASP A 34 2.55 -4.84 26.65
C ASP A 34 2.97 -5.85 25.58
N PHE A 35 3.56 -6.95 26.02
CA PHE A 35 4.04 -7.99 25.11
C PHE A 35 2.92 -8.93 24.64
N GLU A 36 1.82 -9.02 25.35
CA GLU A 36 0.68 -9.87 24.97
C GLU A 36 0.01 -9.34 23.70
N HIS A 37 -0.10 -8.02 23.58
CA HIS A 37 -0.70 -7.33 22.45
C HIS A 37 0.31 -6.88 21.39
N LEU A 38 1.60 -7.16 21.56
CA LEU A 38 2.63 -6.87 20.59
C LEU A 38 2.76 -8.02 19.58
N TYR A 39 2.20 -7.83 18.38
CA TYR A 39 2.33 -8.80 17.30
C TYR A 39 3.67 -8.69 16.59
N ASN A 40 4.15 -9.80 16.04
CA ASN A 40 5.13 -9.78 14.96
C ASN A 40 4.40 -9.71 13.62
N THR A 41 4.97 -9.08 12.60
CA THR A 41 4.31 -8.89 11.31
C THR A 41 5.20 -9.37 10.18
N VAL A 42 4.68 -10.29 9.36
CA VAL A 42 5.23 -10.61 8.04
C VAL A 42 4.65 -9.61 7.05
N GLY A 43 5.51 -8.75 6.51
CA GLY A 43 5.12 -7.72 5.57
C GLY A 43 5.20 -8.18 4.12
N VAL A 44 4.20 -7.84 3.30
CA VAL A 44 4.11 -8.21 1.89
C VAL A 44 4.15 -6.96 1.01
N ILE A 45 5.03 -6.98 -0.01
CA ILE A 45 5.09 -6.01 -1.12
C ILE A 45 5.44 -6.75 -2.40
N GLY A 46 5.26 -6.11 -3.56
CA GLY A 46 5.71 -6.65 -4.85
C GLY A 46 4.82 -7.76 -5.42
N ILE A 47 3.57 -7.86 -4.99
CA ILE A 47 2.62 -8.86 -5.52
C ILE A 47 2.37 -8.63 -7.01
N TYR A 48 2.16 -7.39 -7.45
CA TYR A 48 1.95 -7.07 -8.86
C TYR A 48 3.15 -7.48 -9.72
N GLU A 49 4.34 -7.11 -9.28
CA GLU A 49 5.57 -7.42 -10.00
C GLU A 49 5.81 -8.93 -10.07
N THR A 50 5.46 -9.65 -9.01
CA THR A 50 5.47 -11.12 -9.01
C THR A 50 4.50 -11.67 -10.06
N MET A 51 3.25 -11.22 -10.08
CA MET A 51 2.27 -11.69 -11.07
C MET A 51 2.72 -11.38 -12.50
N LYS A 52 3.26 -10.18 -12.73
CA LYS A 52 3.74 -9.77 -14.04
C LYS A 52 4.95 -10.59 -14.50
N SER A 53 5.89 -10.93 -13.61
CA SER A 53 7.06 -11.76 -13.92
C SER A 53 6.69 -13.19 -14.35
N PHE A 54 5.55 -13.70 -13.88
CA PHE A 54 5.01 -15.00 -14.30
C PHE A 54 4.11 -14.92 -15.54
N GLY A 55 3.91 -13.72 -16.12
CA GLY A 55 3.03 -13.53 -17.27
C GLY A 55 1.53 -13.58 -16.93
N TYR A 56 1.17 -13.37 -15.68
CA TYR A 56 -0.21 -13.42 -15.18
C TYR A 56 -0.90 -12.04 -15.17
N VAL A 57 -0.29 -11.05 -15.80
CA VAL A 57 -0.90 -9.73 -16.03
C VAL A 57 -1.08 -9.53 -17.52
N THR A 58 -2.27 -9.20 -17.96
CA THR A 58 -2.62 -8.89 -19.36
C THR A 58 -3.00 -7.42 -19.48
N GLU A 59 -2.93 -6.89 -20.69
CA GLU A 59 -3.33 -5.52 -20.98
C GLU A 59 -4.41 -5.50 -22.08
N ASP A 60 -5.40 -4.61 -21.92
CA ASP A 60 -6.40 -4.37 -22.95
C ASP A 60 -5.89 -3.39 -24.02
N THR A 61 -6.73 -3.09 -25.02
CA THR A 61 -6.39 -2.18 -26.12
C THR A 61 -6.18 -0.72 -25.68
N TRP A 62 -6.60 -0.35 -24.47
CA TRP A 62 -6.40 0.96 -23.89
C TRP A 62 -5.22 1.01 -22.90
N GLY A 63 -4.50 -0.12 -22.74
CA GLY A 63 -3.36 -0.25 -21.86
C GLY A 63 -3.74 -0.42 -20.38
N ASN A 64 -4.98 -0.80 -20.08
CA ASN A 64 -5.35 -1.18 -18.71
C ASN A 64 -4.83 -2.57 -18.39
N SER A 65 -4.18 -2.71 -17.25
CA SER A 65 -3.68 -3.99 -16.73
C SER A 65 -4.75 -4.75 -15.96
N PHE A 66 -4.82 -6.05 -16.18
CA PHE A 66 -5.75 -6.98 -15.51
C PHE A 66 -5.01 -8.22 -15.03
N TYR A 67 -5.39 -8.74 -13.87
CA TYR A 67 -4.94 -10.04 -13.41
C TYR A 67 -5.71 -11.15 -14.10
N THR A 68 -4.98 -12.18 -14.55
CA THR A 68 -5.62 -13.40 -15.06
C THR A 68 -6.17 -14.26 -13.91
N PRO A 69 -7.06 -15.23 -14.19
CA PRO A 69 -7.51 -16.19 -13.16
C PRO A 69 -6.34 -16.96 -12.51
N GLU A 70 -5.25 -17.19 -13.26
CA GLU A 70 -4.03 -17.82 -12.74
C GLU A 70 -3.32 -16.92 -11.73
N ALA A 71 -3.31 -15.60 -11.94
CA ALA A 71 -2.78 -14.63 -10.95
C ALA A 71 -3.55 -14.69 -9.65
N ASP A 72 -4.89 -14.70 -9.71
CA ASP A 72 -5.76 -14.81 -8.56
C ASP A 72 -5.47 -16.07 -7.74
N ALA A 73 -5.36 -17.24 -8.44
CA ALA A 73 -5.07 -18.51 -7.81
C ALA A 73 -3.65 -18.56 -7.22
N PHE A 74 -2.68 -18.01 -7.95
CA PHE A 74 -1.28 -18.00 -7.51
C PHE A 74 -1.08 -17.05 -6.31
N GLY A 75 -1.71 -15.87 -6.33
CA GLY A 75 -1.68 -14.94 -5.21
C GLY A 75 -2.27 -15.53 -3.94
N LYS A 76 -3.44 -16.18 -4.02
CA LYS A 76 -4.02 -16.92 -2.89
C LYS A 76 -3.05 -17.97 -2.33
N LYS A 77 -2.41 -18.75 -3.21
CA LYS A 77 -1.43 -19.76 -2.80
C LYS A 77 -0.21 -19.14 -2.08
N ILE A 78 0.27 -17.97 -2.52
CA ILE A 78 1.34 -17.25 -1.83
C ILE A 78 0.92 -16.94 -0.38
N PHE A 79 -0.26 -16.33 -0.20
CA PHE A 79 -0.77 -16.01 1.13
C PHE A 79 -1.03 -17.23 1.99
N GLU A 80 -1.58 -18.32 1.44
CA GLU A 80 -1.78 -19.59 2.13
C GLU A 80 -0.46 -20.17 2.66
N VAL A 81 0.62 -20.09 1.87
CA VAL A 81 1.96 -20.52 2.30
C VAL A 81 2.49 -19.62 3.41
N ILE A 82 2.29 -18.29 3.31
CA ILE A 82 2.69 -17.34 4.36
C ILE A 82 1.95 -17.69 5.66
N HIS A 83 0.62 -17.81 5.62
CA HIS A 83 -0.20 -18.12 6.82
C HIS A 83 0.21 -19.44 7.44
N ARG A 84 0.25 -20.52 6.66
CA ARG A 84 0.67 -21.84 7.15
C ARG A 84 2.03 -21.80 7.84
N THR A 85 3.01 -21.11 7.23
CA THR A 85 4.38 -21.08 7.74
C THR A 85 4.48 -20.26 9.03
N LYS A 86 3.88 -19.05 9.05
CA LYS A 86 3.92 -18.18 10.24
C LYS A 86 3.14 -18.77 11.41
N ASP A 87 1.99 -19.40 11.14
CA ASP A 87 1.15 -20.00 12.18
C ASP A 87 1.83 -21.24 12.78
N GLN A 88 2.46 -22.08 11.94
CA GLN A 88 3.26 -23.20 12.40
C GLN A 88 4.47 -22.73 13.23
N PHE A 89 5.13 -21.65 12.83
CA PHE A 89 6.25 -21.07 13.58
C PHE A 89 5.82 -20.51 14.94
N ALA A 90 4.63 -19.93 15.02
CA ALA A 90 4.10 -19.33 16.24
C ALA A 90 3.36 -20.31 17.17
N LEU A 91 3.24 -21.59 16.79
CA LEU A 91 2.39 -22.57 17.49
C LEU A 91 2.77 -22.77 18.97
N ASP A 92 4.07 -22.72 19.28
CA ASP A 92 4.65 -22.89 20.62
C ASP A 92 5.13 -21.56 21.23
N LYS A 93 4.75 -20.42 20.66
CA LYS A 93 5.17 -19.09 21.11
C LYS A 93 4.11 -18.43 21.98
N ASP A 94 4.54 -17.50 22.82
CA ASP A 94 3.68 -16.63 23.63
C ASP A 94 3.17 -15.39 22.90
N TYR A 95 3.26 -15.39 21.56
CA TYR A 95 2.83 -14.27 20.70
C TYR A 95 2.28 -14.78 19.37
N LYS A 96 1.61 -13.87 18.67
CA LYS A 96 1.06 -14.12 17.33
C LYS A 96 1.88 -13.41 16.26
N ILE A 97 1.82 -13.97 15.05
CA ILE A 97 2.39 -13.34 13.85
C ILE A 97 1.24 -13.06 12.89
N ASN A 98 1.09 -11.82 12.48
CA ASN A 98 0.13 -11.42 11.45
C ASN A 98 0.79 -11.27 10.08
N CYS A 99 -0.01 -11.09 9.04
CA CYS A 99 0.41 -10.77 7.68
C CYS A 99 -0.17 -9.40 7.33
N GLU A 100 0.62 -8.52 6.74
CA GLU A 100 0.23 -7.15 6.44
C GLU A 100 0.70 -6.71 5.05
N GLN A 101 -0.13 -5.97 4.36
CA GLN A 101 0.30 -5.17 3.22
C GLN A 101 1.08 -3.96 3.75
N ILE A 102 2.40 -4.09 3.82
CA ILE A 102 3.22 -3.05 4.43
C ILE A 102 3.42 -1.82 3.52
N PRO A 103 3.64 -0.63 4.10
CA PRO A 103 3.96 0.58 3.34
C PRO A 103 5.16 0.46 2.41
N GLY A 104 6.16 -0.32 2.81
CA GLY A 104 7.36 -0.60 2.03
C GLY A 104 8.35 0.56 1.92
N GLU A 105 7.93 1.80 2.02
CA GLU A 105 8.74 3.04 1.97
C GLU A 105 10.14 2.88 1.34
N SER A 106 11.20 3.00 2.14
CA SER A 106 12.59 2.82 1.66
C SER A 106 12.93 1.36 1.36
N CYS A 107 12.24 0.40 1.96
CA CYS A 107 12.41 -1.03 1.73
C CYS A 107 12.03 -1.39 0.29
N ALA A 108 10.93 -0.88 -0.23
CA ALA A 108 10.46 -1.13 -1.59
C ALA A 108 11.51 -0.78 -2.66
N ALA A 109 12.16 0.39 -2.53
CA ALA A 109 13.22 0.81 -3.44
C ALA A 109 14.50 -0.01 -3.28
N LYS A 110 14.86 -0.39 -2.03
CA LYS A 110 16.06 -1.19 -1.76
C LYS A 110 15.95 -2.62 -2.28
N LEU A 111 14.79 -3.24 -2.12
CA LEU A 111 14.54 -4.60 -2.62
C LEU A 111 14.58 -4.63 -4.15
N GLN A 112 13.93 -3.69 -4.82
CA GLN A 112 14.01 -3.61 -6.27
C GLN A 112 15.45 -3.39 -6.75
N ALA A 113 16.21 -2.48 -6.14
CA ALA A 113 17.60 -2.24 -6.50
C ALA A 113 18.49 -3.47 -6.27
N ALA A 114 18.22 -4.26 -5.22
CA ALA A 114 18.92 -5.52 -4.97
C ALA A 114 18.59 -6.58 -6.04
N ASP A 115 17.33 -6.70 -6.43
CA ASP A 115 16.91 -7.62 -7.47
C ASP A 115 17.41 -7.20 -8.85
N GLU A 116 17.48 -5.91 -9.15
CA GLU A 116 18.11 -5.39 -10.38
C GLU A 116 19.59 -5.78 -10.49
N LEU A 117 20.29 -5.84 -9.36
CA LEU A 117 21.68 -6.26 -9.31
C LEU A 117 21.83 -7.78 -9.44
N LEU A 118 20.97 -8.55 -8.77
CA LEU A 118 21.09 -10.00 -8.65
C LEU A 118 20.38 -10.74 -9.80
N TYR A 119 19.28 -10.18 -10.32
CA TYR A 119 18.38 -10.80 -11.28
C TYR A 119 17.97 -9.84 -12.42
N PRO A 120 18.93 -9.21 -13.12
CA PRO A 120 18.66 -8.11 -14.05
C PRO A 120 17.70 -8.50 -15.20
N GLU A 121 17.62 -9.78 -15.53
CA GLU A 121 16.80 -10.29 -16.64
C GLU A 121 15.33 -10.53 -16.25
N THR A 122 15.04 -10.62 -14.95
CA THR A 122 13.70 -11.02 -14.47
C THR A 122 12.98 -9.95 -13.68
N VAL A 123 13.69 -8.91 -13.25
CA VAL A 123 13.10 -7.83 -12.45
C VAL A 123 12.14 -6.99 -13.29
N ILE A 124 10.96 -6.75 -12.75
CA ILE A 124 9.97 -5.87 -13.37
C ILE A 124 10.33 -4.41 -13.07
N ARG A 125 10.45 -3.59 -14.13
CA ARG A 125 10.87 -2.19 -14.07
C ARG A 125 9.79 -1.20 -14.47
N ASP A 126 8.53 -1.60 -14.40
CA ASP A 126 7.41 -0.72 -14.72
C ASP A 126 7.36 0.51 -13.80
N LEU A 127 7.82 0.33 -12.56
CA LEU A 127 7.88 1.37 -11.54
C LEU A 127 9.29 1.46 -10.92
N PRO A 128 9.66 2.60 -10.35
CA PRO A 128 10.99 2.83 -9.75
C PRO A 128 11.17 2.21 -8.36
N LEU A 129 10.19 1.43 -7.90
CA LEU A 129 10.17 0.70 -6.64
C LEU A 129 9.05 -0.34 -6.65
N TYR A 130 9.19 -1.40 -5.86
CA TYR A 130 8.12 -2.40 -5.71
C TYR A 130 6.86 -1.80 -5.10
N GLY A 131 5.71 -2.17 -5.66
CA GLY A 131 4.42 -1.70 -5.21
C GLY A 131 4.01 -2.28 -3.85
N ASN A 132 3.49 -1.43 -2.97
CA ASN A 132 2.81 -1.89 -1.77
C ASN A 132 1.33 -2.19 -2.03
N GLN A 133 0.72 -1.53 -3.01
CA GLN A 133 -0.64 -1.85 -3.47
C GLN A 133 -0.62 -3.12 -4.33
N PHE A 134 -1.66 -3.94 -4.25
CA PHE A 134 -1.80 -5.16 -5.06
C PHE A 134 -1.88 -4.89 -6.56
N ILE A 135 -2.37 -3.72 -6.98
CA ILE A 135 -2.06 -3.07 -8.24
C ILE A 135 -1.48 -1.70 -7.90
N PRO A 136 -0.20 -1.44 -8.19
CA PRO A 136 0.45 -0.18 -7.84
C PRO A 136 -0.24 1.03 -8.45
N LEU A 137 -0.15 2.19 -7.77
CA LEU A 137 -0.87 3.40 -8.17
C LEU A 137 -0.39 3.99 -9.51
N GLY A 138 0.82 3.66 -9.95
CA GLY A 138 1.36 4.06 -11.26
C GLY A 138 1.04 3.08 -12.38
N ILE A 139 0.28 2.02 -12.11
CA ILE A 139 -0.16 1.06 -13.13
C ILE A 139 -1.59 1.40 -13.54
N LYS A 140 -1.76 1.62 -14.84
CA LYS A 140 -3.08 1.87 -15.43
C LYS A 140 -3.95 0.62 -15.33
N THR A 141 -5.13 0.79 -14.77
CA THR A 141 -6.16 -0.26 -14.67
C THR A 141 -7.52 0.41 -14.45
N THR A 142 -8.59 -0.33 -14.53
CA THR A 142 -9.91 0.20 -14.17
C THR A 142 -10.10 0.25 -12.65
N LEU A 143 -10.89 1.20 -12.16
CA LEU A 143 -11.28 1.25 -10.74
C LEU A 143 -11.87 -0.08 -10.28
N LYS A 144 -12.72 -0.70 -11.11
CA LYS A 144 -13.35 -1.99 -10.85
C LYS A 144 -12.30 -3.09 -10.60
N GLU A 145 -11.28 -3.18 -11.45
CA GLU A 145 -10.21 -4.17 -11.31
C GLU A 145 -9.34 -3.88 -10.09
N ARG A 146 -8.99 -2.61 -9.85
CA ARG A 146 -8.23 -2.20 -8.67
C ARG A 146 -8.93 -2.59 -7.37
N VAL A 147 -10.24 -2.33 -7.27
CA VAL A 147 -11.06 -2.70 -6.12
C VAL A 147 -11.18 -4.22 -6.01
N ARG A 148 -11.43 -4.93 -7.11
CA ARG A 148 -11.54 -6.39 -7.16
C ARG A 148 -10.29 -7.07 -6.59
N ILE A 149 -9.11 -6.66 -7.06
CA ILE A 149 -7.84 -7.25 -6.62
C ILE A 149 -7.52 -6.87 -5.18
N ALA A 150 -7.78 -5.63 -4.78
CA ALA A 150 -7.61 -5.23 -3.39
C ALA A 150 -8.49 -6.08 -2.46
N SER A 151 -9.77 -6.26 -2.78
CA SER A 151 -10.71 -7.09 -2.02
C SER A 151 -10.29 -8.57 -1.97
N LEU A 152 -9.77 -9.09 -3.10
CA LEU A 152 -9.34 -10.49 -3.20
C LEU A 152 -8.28 -10.84 -2.16
N PHE A 153 -7.34 -9.93 -1.86
CA PHE A 153 -6.22 -10.16 -0.98
C PHE A 153 -6.37 -9.54 0.42
N ASP A 154 -7.35 -8.64 0.62
CA ASP A 154 -7.60 -7.97 1.89
C ASP A 154 -7.78 -8.97 3.05
N SER A 155 -8.59 -10.00 2.84
CA SER A 155 -8.86 -11.03 3.86
C SER A 155 -7.64 -11.85 4.30
N TYR A 156 -6.59 -11.87 3.51
CA TYR A 156 -5.32 -12.52 3.85
C TYR A 156 -4.40 -11.63 4.67
N CYS A 157 -4.64 -10.32 4.70
CA CYS A 157 -3.84 -9.36 5.45
C CYS A 157 -4.44 -9.13 6.84
N ASN A 158 -4.39 -10.14 7.70
CA ASN A 158 -4.96 -10.07 9.05
C ASN A 158 -4.22 -9.11 10.01
N GLY A 159 -3.10 -8.53 9.59
CA GLY A 159 -2.44 -7.39 10.23
C GLY A 159 -2.90 -6.05 9.69
N GLY A 160 -3.55 -6.07 8.54
CA GLY A 160 -4.13 -4.93 7.86
C GLY A 160 -3.66 -4.77 6.41
N SER A 161 -4.52 -4.17 5.62
CA SER A 161 -4.22 -3.65 4.29
C SER A 161 -4.96 -2.34 4.09
N ILE A 162 -4.49 -1.50 3.19
CA ILE A 162 -5.19 -0.28 2.78
C ILE A 162 -5.21 -0.19 1.25
N ALA A 163 -6.39 -0.07 0.67
CA ALA A 163 -6.53 0.25 -0.74
C ALA A 163 -6.54 1.77 -0.94
N HIS A 164 -5.59 2.28 -1.68
CA HIS A 164 -5.55 3.67 -2.10
C HIS A 164 -6.24 3.85 -3.45
N ILE A 165 -7.19 4.77 -3.51
CA ILE A 165 -7.91 5.15 -4.72
C ILE A 165 -7.58 6.61 -4.99
N ASN A 166 -6.79 6.85 -6.03
CA ASN A 166 -6.46 8.20 -6.44
C ASN A 166 -7.61 8.78 -7.24
N ILE A 167 -8.14 9.91 -6.82
CA ILE A 167 -9.16 10.66 -7.54
C ILE A 167 -8.61 12.02 -7.96
N GLU A 168 -8.86 12.40 -9.20
CA GLU A 168 -8.30 13.62 -9.77
C GLU A 168 -8.88 14.89 -9.12
N ALA A 169 -10.17 14.87 -8.85
CA ALA A 169 -10.91 15.95 -8.22
C ALA A 169 -11.74 15.46 -7.02
N PRO A 170 -12.06 16.33 -6.07
CA PRO A 170 -12.98 16.01 -4.99
C PRO A 170 -14.35 15.55 -5.50
N PHE A 171 -15.07 14.78 -4.70
CA PHE A 171 -16.47 14.43 -4.96
C PHE A 171 -17.33 15.69 -5.13
N LEU A 172 -18.25 15.65 -6.06
CA LEU A 172 -19.17 16.77 -6.34
C LEU A 172 -20.16 17.02 -5.19
N ASN A 173 -20.59 15.95 -4.54
CA ASN A 173 -21.56 15.98 -3.46
C ASN A 173 -21.43 14.76 -2.55
N PHE A 174 -22.23 14.72 -1.50
CA PHE A 174 -22.25 13.64 -0.53
C PHE A 174 -22.75 12.32 -1.15
N GLU A 175 -23.75 12.37 -1.99
CA GLU A 175 -24.38 11.20 -2.62
C GLU A 175 -23.35 10.44 -3.46
N GLN A 176 -22.59 11.14 -4.31
CA GLN A 176 -21.52 10.53 -5.11
C GLN A 176 -20.46 9.86 -4.21
N ALA A 177 -20.06 10.55 -3.14
CA ALA A 177 -19.09 9.99 -2.18
C ALA A 177 -19.64 8.74 -1.49
N TRP A 178 -20.91 8.78 -1.10
CA TRP A 178 -21.58 7.68 -0.42
C TRP A 178 -21.77 6.46 -1.32
N ASP A 179 -22.18 6.67 -2.57
CA ASP A 179 -22.31 5.59 -3.56
C ASP A 179 -20.97 4.90 -3.81
N MET A 180 -19.89 5.67 -3.92
CA MET A 180 -18.56 5.11 -4.11
C MET A 180 -18.08 4.33 -2.87
N VAL A 181 -18.35 4.83 -1.66
CA VAL A 181 -18.04 4.12 -0.41
C VAL A 181 -18.79 2.80 -0.34
N ASN A 182 -20.11 2.82 -0.62
CA ASN A 182 -20.92 1.61 -0.62
C ASN A 182 -20.44 0.61 -1.68
N TYR A 183 -20.18 1.06 -2.90
CA TYR A 183 -19.66 0.20 -3.96
C TYR A 183 -18.39 -0.55 -3.52
N ILE A 184 -17.43 0.16 -2.92
CA ILE A 184 -16.16 -0.43 -2.50
C ILE A 184 -16.36 -1.37 -1.30
N ALA A 185 -17.18 -0.97 -0.33
CA ALA A 185 -17.51 -1.79 0.84
C ALA A 185 -18.23 -3.09 0.44
N ASP A 186 -19.17 -3.01 -0.51
CA ASP A 186 -19.89 -4.16 -1.04
C ASP A 186 -18.97 -5.18 -1.77
N GLN A 187 -17.80 -4.71 -2.26
CA GLN A 187 -16.79 -5.62 -2.79
C GLN A 187 -15.98 -6.34 -1.69
N GLY A 188 -16.21 -6.03 -0.41
CA GLY A 188 -15.57 -6.67 0.73
C GLY A 188 -14.27 -6.02 1.21
N LEU A 189 -13.93 -4.81 0.73
CA LEU A 189 -12.78 -4.07 1.25
C LEU A 189 -13.06 -3.54 2.65
N THR A 190 -12.15 -3.86 3.59
CA THR A 190 -12.25 -3.46 4.99
C THR A 190 -11.71 -2.03 5.23
N TYR A 191 -10.64 -1.67 4.53
CA TYR A 191 -9.99 -0.38 4.71
C TYR A 191 -9.52 0.20 3.37
N PHE A 192 -10.02 1.39 3.05
CA PHE A 192 -9.63 2.11 1.83
C PHE A 192 -9.64 3.62 2.07
N ALA A 193 -8.95 4.34 1.20
CA ALA A 193 -8.88 5.80 1.29
C ALA A 193 -8.85 6.42 -0.11
N PHE A 194 -9.64 7.48 -0.28
CA PHE A 194 -9.54 8.34 -1.45
C PHE A 194 -8.36 9.30 -1.27
N ASN A 195 -7.50 9.34 -2.26
CA ASN A 195 -6.38 10.26 -2.31
C ASN A 195 -6.67 11.36 -3.32
N THR A 196 -6.48 12.60 -2.88
CA THR A 196 -6.52 13.77 -3.74
C THR A 196 -5.18 14.50 -3.68
N LYS A 197 -4.96 15.43 -4.60
CA LYS A 197 -3.88 16.41 -4.54
C LYS A 197 -4.39 17.65 -3.81
N ILE A 198 -3.85 17.94 -2.63
CA ILE A 198 -4.19 19.15 -1.89
C ILE A 198 -3.04 20.15 -2.09
N GLN A 199 -3.33 21.33 -2.62
CA GLN A 199 -2.36 22.41 -2.78
C GLN A 199 -2.29 23.27 -1.53
N ALA A 200 -1.11 23.84 -1.26
CA ALA A 200 -0.93 24.85 -0.23
C ALA A 200 -0.08 26.01 -0.73
N CYS A 201 -0.45 27.23 -0.37
CA CYS A 201 0.32 28.44 -0.63
C CYS A 201 1.38 28.69 0.46
N LYS A 202 2.25 29.68 0.28
CA LYS A 202 3.27 30.08 1.28
C LYS A 202 2.71 30.43 2.66
N LYS A 203 1.42 30.80 2.73
CA LYS A 203 0.74 31.10 4.00
C LYS A 203 0.05 29.88 4.61
N ASN A 204 0.32 28.66 4.06
CA ASN A 204 -0.26 27.40 4.50
C ASN A 204 -1.80 27.32 4.38
N HIS A 205 -2.42 28.10 3.51
CA HIS A 205 -3.82 27.86 3.17
C HIS A 205 -3.88 26.61 2.27
N ALA A 206 -4.66 25.63 2.67
CA ALA A 206 -4.93 24.41 1.89
C ALA A 206 -6.12 24.66 0.95
N PHE A 207 -6.01 24.20 -0.30
CA PHE A 207 -7.04 24.40 -1.31
C PHE A 207 -6.91 23.40 -2.45
N PHE A 208 -7.89 23.37 -3.35
CA PHE A 208 -7.83 22.67 -4.62
C PHE A 208 -7.72 23.69 -5.77
N GLY A 209 -6.80 23.43 -6.70
CA GLY A 209 -6.58 24.28 -7.86
C GLY A 209 -5.21 24.93 -7.94
N THR A 210 -5.06 25.91 -8.81
CA THR A 210 -3.76 26.51 -9.15
C THR A 210 -3.45 27.80 -8.39
N THR A 211 -4.46 28.43 -7.79
CA THR A 211 -4.35 29.72 -7.11
C THR A 211 -5.12 29.67 -5.78
N CYS A 212 -4.48 30.14 -4.73
CA CYS A 212 -5.09 30.16 -3.40
C CYS A 212 -6.32 31.09 -3.35
N PRO A 213 -7.52 30.57 -3.05
CA PRO A 213 -8.74 31.37 -3.01
C PRO A 213 -8.79 32.37 -1.83
N VAL A 214 -7.92 32.17 -0.82
CA VAL A 214 -7.88 33.03 0.38
C VAL A 214 -6.96 34.22 0.19
N CYS A 215 -5.79 34.06 -0.44
CA CYS A 215 -4.79 35.14 -0.53
C CYS A 215 -4.31 35.43 -1.93
N GLY A 216 -4.83 34.78 -2.97
CA GLY A 216 -4.42 34.95 -4.36
C GLY A 216 -3.01 34.44 -4.69
N GLY A 217 -2.32 33.84 -3.74
CA GLY A 217 -0.95 33.36 -3.92
C GLY A 217 -0.87 32.07 -4.77
N PRO A 218 0.29 31.80 -5.41
CA PRO A 218 0.49 30.55 -6.17
C PRO A 218 0.64 29.36 -5.23
N VAL A 219 0.59 28.15 -5.82
CA VAL A 219 0.91 26.90 -5.14
C VAL A 219 2.39 26.91 -4.74
N GLU A 220 2.66 26.69 -3.46
CA GLU A 220 4.00 26.51 -2.90
C GLU A 220 4.39 25.02 -2.82
N THR A 221 3.42 24.17 -2.47
CA THR A 221 3.60 22.72 -2.39
C THR A 221 2.29 21.98 -2.55
N GLU A 222 2.39 20.72 -2.94
CA GLU A 222 1.28 19.79 -2.97
C GLU A 222 1.44 18.74 -1.86
N TYR A 223 0.32 18.29 -1.36
CA TYR A 223 0.22 17.20 -0.38
C TYR A 223 -0.59 16.06 -0.99
N THR A 224 -0.12 14.86 -0.80
CA THR A 224 -0.89 13.64 -0.99
C THR A 224 -0.34 12.55 -0.09
N ARG A 225 -0.89 11.33 -0.18
CA ARG A 225 -0.44 10.21 0.66
C ARG A 225 0.66 9.41 -0.03
N ILE A 226 1.71 9.04 0.72
CA ILE A 226 2.55 7.91 0.35
C ILE A 226 1.81 6.63 0.73
N VAL A 227 1.34 6.58 1.98
CA VAL A 227 0.60 5.48 2.57
C VAL A 227 -0.56 6.01 3.44
N GLY A 228 -0.37 6.18 4.76
CA GLY A 228 -1.45 6.43 5.70
C GLY A 228 -1.91 7.89 5.80
N PHE A 229 -1.04 8.88 5.62
CA PHE A 229 -1.35 10.29 5.88
C PHE A 229 -0.77 11.23 4.81
N TYR A 230 -1.34 12.44 4.74
CA TYR A 230 -0.90 13.46 3.80
C TYR A 230 0.45 14.03 4.19
N THR A 231 1.39 14.05 3.24
CA THR A 231 2.71 14.65 3.40
C THR A 231 3.06 15.52 2.19
N PRO A 232 3.88 16.58 2.38
CA PRO A 232 4.27 17.44 1.28
C PRO A 232 5.20 16.69 0.32
N ILE A 233 4.84 16.63 -0.96
CA ILE A 233 5.58 15.89 -2.01
C ILE A 233 7.03 16.35 -2.10
N LYS A 234 7.30 17.61 -1.84
CA LYS A 234 8.67 18.18 -1.87
C LYS A 234 9.65 17.46 -0.93
N THR A 235 9.15 16.86 0.17
CA THR A 235 9.98 16.16 1.17
C THR A 235 10.22 14.68 0.85
N TRP A 236 9.56 14.15 -0.20
CA TRP A 236 9.67 12.74 -0.54
C TRP A 236 11.05 12.38 -1.11
N SER A 237 11.43 11.11 -0.97
CA SER A 237 12.63 10.56 -1.60
C SER A 237 12.56 10.64 -3.12
N LYS A 238 13.72 10.56 -3.78
CA LYS A 238 13.80 10.60 -5.25
C LYS A 238 12.95 9.49 -5.90
N SER A 239 13.05 8.25 -5.41
CA SER A 239 12.30 7.11 -5.95
C SER A 239 10.79 7.30 -5.75
N ARG A 240 10.37 7.85 -4.59
CA ARG A 240 8.96 8.09 -4.32
C ARG A 240 8.39 9.26 -5.14
N LYS A 241 9.18 10.28 -5.44
CA LYS A 241 8.79 11.34 -6.39
C LYS A 241 8.66 10.81 -7.82
N ALA A 242 9.54 9.91 -8.22
CA ALA A 242 9.44 9.26 -9.52
C ALA A 242 8.19 8.37 -9.62
N GLU A 243 7.88 7.59 -8.59
CA GLU A 243 6.63 6.81 -8.50
C GLU A 243 5.40 7.73 -8.55
N TYR A 244 5.40 8.84 -7.80
CA TYR A 244 4.31 9.80 -7.82
C TYR A 244 4.03 10.38 -9.21
N ALA A 245 5.06 10.67 -9.98
CA ALA A 245 4.93 11.20 -11.34
C ALA A 245 4.25 10.21 -12.31
N MET A 246 4.25 8.91 -11.97
CA MET A 246 3.62 7.85 -12.76
C MET A 246 2.22 7.49 -12.26
N ARG A 247 1.75 8.07 -11.14
CA ARG A 247 0.45 7.73 -10.57
C ARG A 247 -0.69 8.04 -11.53
N GLU A 248 -1.55 7.06 -11.69
CA GLU A 248 -2.84 7.21 -12.36
C GLU A 248 -3.86 7.83 -11.41
N TRP A 249 -4.72 8.69 -11.94
CA TRP A 249 -5.74 9.41 -11.21
C TRP A 249 -7.08 9.20 -11.89
N GLU A 250 -8.06 8.70 -11.15
CA GLU A 250 -9.40 8.43 -11.68
C GLU A 250 -10.20 9.73 -11.78
N ASP A 251 -10.71 10.04 -12.97
CA ASP A 251 -11.73 11.07 -13.11
C ASP A 251 -13.10 10.48 -12.77
N ILE A 252 -13.53 10.73 -11.54
CA ILE A 252 -14.81 10.27 -11.02
C ILE A 252 -15.97 11.17 -11.41
N ASN A 253 -15.72 12.30 -12.06
CA ASN A 253 -16.71 13.32 -12.45
C ASN A 253 -17.05 13.27 -13.94
N GLU A 254 -16.25 12.63 -14.77
CA GLU A 254 -16.65 12.28 -16.12
C GLU A 254 -17.64 11.13 -16.08
N SER A 255 -18.86 11.37 -16.54
CA SER A 255 -19.80 10.29 -16.89
C SER A 255 -19.15 9.52 -18.03
N LYS A 256 -18.41 8.45 -17.72
CA LYS A 256 -18.07 7.45 -18.74
C LYS A 256 -19.39 6.87 -19.19
N GLY A 257 -19.84 7.33 -20.36
CA GLY A 257 -21.02 6.79 -21.01
C GLY A 257 -20.89 5.27 -21.02
N ASP A 258 -21.93 4.62 -20.54
CA ASP A 258 -22.10 3.16 -20.59
C ASP A 258 -21.76 2.67 -22.00
N ASN A 259 -20.65 1.94 -22.15
CA ASN A 259 -20.38 1.06 -23.28
C ASN A 259 -19.91 -0.28 -22.79
#